data_675668dfb670dc0207a3f99eef4546b1
#
_entry.id   675668dfb670dc0207a3f99eef4546b1
#
_cell.length_a   1.000
_cell.length_b   1.000
_cell.length_c   1.000
_cell.angle_alpha   90.00
_cell.angle_beta   90.00
_cell.angle_gamma   90.00
#
_symmetry.space_group_name_H-M   'P 1'
#
loop_
_entity.id
_entity.type
_entity.pdbx_description
1 polymer ?
#
loop_
_entity_poly.entity_id
_entity_poly.type
_entity_poly.pdbx_seq_one_letter_code
_entity_poly.pdbx_strand_id
1 'polypeptide(L)'
;QRCTSTRRLIIHESIYDKVKDALVAAYKQLRIGNPLDENNHVGPLIDTHAVEMYAAALNKVVAEGGKILVEGGVLSGQGYESGCYVKPAIAEAENSFEIVQHETFAPVLYLIKYSGEVENAIEIQNGVAQGLSSAIMTNNLREAERFLSATGSDCGIANVNIGTSGAEIGGAFGGEKETGGGRESGSDAWKI
;
A
#
# COMPACT_ATOMS: atom_id res chain seq x y z
N GLN A 1 -2.93 3.98 -9.43
CA GLN A 1 -3.76 3.42 -8.37
C GLN A 1 -4.36 2.10 -8.79
N ARG A 2 -4.15 1.06 -8.00
CA ARG A 2 -4.71 -0.28 -8.18
C ARG A 2 -5.16 -0.82 -6.83
N CYS A 3 -6.04 -1.79 -6.81
CA CYS A 3 -6.45 -2.50 -5.60
C CYS A 3 -5.26 -3.15 -4.86
N THR A 4 -4.20 -3.51 -5.56
CA THR A 4 -2.97 -4.10 -5.02
C THR A 4 -1.84 -3.09 -4.76
N SER A 5 -2.07 -1.79 -4.88
CA SER A 5 -1.07 -0.78 -4.53
C SER A 5 -0.73 -0.83 -3.04
N THR A 6 0.56 -0.77 -2.71
CA THR A 6 1.02 -0.79 -1.31
C THR A 6 0.47 0.40 -0.55
N ARG A 7 -0.27 0.16 0.52
CA ARG A 7 -0.86 1.17 1.42
C ARG A 7 -0.12 1.25 2.74
N ARG A 8 0.25 0.10 3.29
CA ARG A 8 0.96 -0.02 4.55
C ARG A 8 2.31 -0.67 4.31
N LEU A 9 3.36 -0.10 4.85
CA LEU A 9 4.71 -0.66 4.84
C LEU A 9 5.16 -0.87 6.28
N ILE A 10 5.18 -2.13 6.71
CA ILE A 10 5.52 -2.56 8.06
C ILE A 10 7.01 -2.84 8.10
N ILE A 11 7.76 -2.06 8.86
CA ILE A 11 9.23 -2.03 8.80
C ILE A 11 9.81 -2.35 10.17
N HIS A 12 10.72 -3.33 10.22
CA HIS A 12 11.42 -3.66 11.45
C HIS A 12 12.28 -2.47 11.95
N GLU A 13 12.27 -2.24 13.25
CA GLU A 13 12.93 -1.08 13.88
C GLU A 13 14.42 -0.96 13.54
N SER A 14 15.14 -2.08 13.35
CA SER A 14 16.57 -2.08 13.05
C SER A 14 16.93 -1.45 11.69
N ILE A 15 15.97 -1.40 10.74
CA ILE A 15 16.18 -0.84 9.41
C ILE A 15 15.25 0.33 9.12
N TYR A 16 14.37 0.68 10.07
CA TYR A 16 13.29 1.65 9.87
C TYR A 16 13.79 2.98 9.33
N ASP A 17 14.76 3.60 10.00
CA ASP A 17 15.24 4.92 9.61
C ASP A 17 15.94 4.90 8.25
N LYS A 18 16.71 3.87 7.95
CA LYS A 18 17.36 3.68 6.64
C LYS A 18 16.34 3.58 5.51
N VAL A 19 15.28 2.78 5.70
CA VAL A 19 14.22 2.59 4.69
C VAL A 19 13.40 3.87 4.54
N LYS A 20 13.03 4.51 5.64
CA LYS A 20 12.32 5.79 5.65
C LYS A 20 13.06 6.86 4.84
N ASP A 21 14.35 7.07 5.11
CA ASP A 21 15.14 8.09 4.44
C ASP A 21 15.27 7.78 2.93
N ALA A 22 15.47 6.53 2.57
CA ALA A 22 15.53 6.11 1.17
C ALA A 22 14.20 6.34 0.44
N LEU A 23 13.05 6.05 1.08
CA LEU A 23 11.72 6.30 0.52
C LEU A 23 11.44 7.79 0.35
N VAL A 24 11.76 8.61 1.35
CA VAL A 24 11.62 10.07 1.27
C VAL A 24 12.46 10.62 0.09
N ALA A 25 13.67 10.12 -0.10
CA ALA A 25 14.51 10.52 -1.23
C ALA A 25 13.94 10.06 -2.58
N ALA A 26 13.39 8.84 -2.65
CA ALA A 26 12.78 8.29 -3.86
C ALA A 26 11.52 9.07 -4.27
N TYR A 27 10.67 9.44 -3.32
CA TYR A 27 9.44 10.19 -3.59
C TYR A 27 9.69 11.58 -4.17
N LYS A 28 10.81 12.21 -3.84
CA LYS A 28 11.22 13.51 -4.44
C LYS A 28 11.51 13.42 -5.95
N GLN A 29 11.72 12.21 -6.47
CA GLN A 29 12.02 11.98 -7.88
C GLN A 29 10.77 11.66 -8.71
N LEU A 30 9.61 11.51 -8.06
CA LEU A 30 8.37 11.18 -8.75
C LEU A 30 7.92 12.37 -9.63
N ARG A 31 7.69 12.07 -10.89
CA ARG A 31 7.11 13.01 -11.86
C ARG A 31 5.62 12.71 -12.01
N ILE A 32 4.83 13.76 -11.92
CA ILE A 32 3.36 13.69 -11.94
C ILE A 32 2.89 14.44 -13.18
N GLY A 33 2.03 13.82 -13.98
CA GLY A 33 1.53 14.47 -15.18
C GLY A 33 0.71 13.54 -16.05
N ASN A 34 0.54 13.91 -17.32
CA ASN A 34 -0.22 13.15 -18.29
C ASN A 34 0.29 11.69 -18.37
N PRO A 35 -0.58 10.68 -18.13
CA PRO A 35 -0.18 9.26 -18.15
C PRO A 35 0.21 8.75 -19.55
N LEU A 36 -0.07 9.50 -20.61
CA LEU A 36 0.40 9.19 -21.97
C LEU A 36 1.84 9.63 -22.23
N ASP A 37 2.45 10.40 -21.32
CA ASP A 37 3.86 10.76 -21.37
C ASP A 37 4.66 9.76 -20.51
N GLU A 38 5.48 8.96 -21.16
CA GLU A 38 6.32 7.91 -20.56
C GLU A 38 7.30 8.44 -19.50
N ASN A 39 7.57 9.74 -19.48
CA ASN A 39 8.40 10.35 -18.45
C ASN A 39 7.68 10.53 -17.12
N ASN A 40 6.36 10.44 -17.07
CA ASN A 40 5.59 10.58 -15.84
C ASN A 40 5.41 9.24 -15.14
N HIS A 41 5.51 9.27 -13.81
CA HIS A 41 5.35 8.09 -12.95
C HIS A 41 3.94 7.98 -12.37
N VAL A 42 3.26 9.13 -12.20
CA VAL A 42 1.97 9.22 -11.52
C VAL A 42 1.00 10.05 -12.38
N GLY A 43 -0.14 9.45 -12.71
CA GLY A 43 -1.26 10.11 -13.38
C GLY A 43 -2.26 10.71 -12.39
N PRO A 44 -3.44 11.16 -12.88
CA PRO A 44 -4.49 11.71 -12.05
C PRO A 44 -5.23 10.62 -11.26
N LEU A 45 -5.89 11.02 -10.18
CA LEU A 45 -6.94 10.23 -9.54
C LEU A 45 -8.17 10.14 -10.45
N ILE A 46 -9.07 9.21 -10.15
CA ILE A 46 -10.24 8.91 -10.99
C ILE A 46 -11.18 10.12 -11.13
N ASP A 47 -11.39 10.85 -10.03
CA ASP A 47 -12.28 12.01 -9.95
C ASP A 47 -11.95 12.94 -8.77
N THR A 48 -12.73 14.00 -8.62
CA THR A 48 -12.59 14.98 -7.53
C THR A 48 -12.97 14.40 -6.17
N HIS A 49 -13.86 13.42 -6.10
CA HIS A 49 -14.20 12.75 -4.85
C HIS A 49 -13.01 11.97 -4.29
N ALA A 50 -12.26 11.30 -5.16
CA ALA A 50 -11.02 10.64 -4.76
C ALA A 50 -9.96 11.64 -4.24
N VAL A 51 -9.94 12.87 -4.80
CA VAL A 51 -9.08 13.96 -4.29
C VAL A 51 -9.52 14.43 -2.91
N GLU A 52 -10.82 14.53 -2.67
CA GLU A 52 -11.37 14.88 -1.35
C GLU A 52 -11.03 13.82 -0.31
N MET A 53 -11.20 12.54 -0.64
CA MET A 53 -10.80 11.42 0.22
C MET A 53 -9.31 11.42 0.52
N TYR A 54 -8.48 11.70 -0.48
CA TYR A 54 -7.04 11.84 -0.32
C TYR A 54 -6.68 12.96 0.68
N ALA A 55 -7.27 14.14 0.52
CA ALA A 55 -7.02 15.28 1.42
C ALA A 55 -7.53 14.98 2.85
N ALA A 56 -8.69 14.36 2.97
CA ALA A 56 -9.24 13.92 4.25
C ALA A 56 -8.34 12.91 4.95
N ALA A 57 -7.75 11.96 4.20
CA ALA A 57 -6.84 10.97 4.77
C ALA A 57 -5.57 11.60 5.36
N LEU A 58 -4.97 12.58 4.68
CA LEU A 58 -3.81 13.30 5.19
C LEU A 58 -4.12 14.10 6.46
N ASN A 59 -5.29 14.74 6.52
CA ASN A 59 -5.73 15.44 7.72
C ASN A 59 -6.00 14.47 8.88
N LYS A 60 -6.66 13.35 8.58
CA LYS A 60 -7.05 12.36 9.58
C LYS A 60 -5.84 11.68 10.21
N VAL A 61 -4.82 11.29 9.42
CA VAL A 61 -3.61 10.67 9.98
C VAL A 61 -2.89 11.58 10.95
N VAL A 62 -2.84 12.89 10.68
CA VAL A 62 -2.26 13.88 11.62
C VAL A 62 -3.12 14.03 12.87
N ALA A 63 -4.44 14.08 12.72
CA ALA A 63 -5.37 14.17 13.84
C ALA A 63 -5.31 12.95 14.78
N GLU A 64 -4.95 11.79 14.26
CA GLU A 64 -4.74 10.53 15.01
C GLU A 64 -3.34 10.41 15.63
N GLY A 65 -2.47 11.41 15.43
CA GLY A 65 -1.13 11.46 15.99
C GLY A 65 -0.01 11.01 15.06
N GLY A 66 -0.31 10.73 13.80
CA GLY A 66 0.67 10.42 12.77
C GLY A 66 1.46 11.65 12.31
N LYS A 67 2.52 11.40 11.57
CA LYS A 67 3.43 12.44 11.09
C LYS A 67 3.62 12.34 9.58
N ILE A 68 3.36 13.43 8.86
CA ILE A 68 3.66 13.53 7.44
C ILE A 68 5.18 13.65 7.24
N LEU A 69 5.74 12.76 6.46
CA LEU A 69 7.17 12.72 6.08
C LEU A 69 7.42 13.28 4.69
N VAL A 70 6.51 13.01 3.76
CA VAL A 70 6.49 13.60 2.43
C VAL A 70 5.13 14.24 2.24
N GLU A 71 5.14 15.56 2.12
CA GLU A 71 3.92 16.33 1.97
C GLU A 71 3.24 16.04 0.63
N GLY A 72 1.97 15.66 0.73
CA GLY A 72 1.08 15.56 -0.39
C GLY A 72 0.59 16.93 -0.88
N GLY A 73 -0.56 16.93 -1.51
CA GLY A 73 -1.27 18.13 -1.94
C GLY A 73 -1.83 18.00 -3.34
N VAL A 74 -2.83 18.81 -3.62
CA VAL A 74 -3.47 18.88 -4.95
C VAL A 74 -2.62 19.78 -5.85
N LEU A 75 -2.38 19.32 -7.07
CA LEU A 75 -1.68 20.10 -8.09
C LEU A 75 -2.68 20.94 -8.90
N SER A 76 -2.28 22.16 -9.26
CA SER A 76 -3.07 23.08 -10.05
C SER A 76 -2.21 23.81 -11.08
N GLY A 77 -2.84 24.43 -12.07
CA GLY A 77 -2.18 25.15 -13.15
C GLY A 77 -2.11 24.35 -14.44
N GLN A 78 -1.25 24.80 -15.35
CA GLN A 78 -1.14 24.20 -16.68
C GLN A 78 -0.76 22.71 -16.60
N GLY A 79 -1.53 21.85 -17.26
CA GLY A 79 -1.37 20.40 -17.26
C GLY A 79 -2.09 19.69 -16.12
N TYR A 80 -2.73 20.43 -15.19
CA TYR A 80 -3.48 19.89 -14.06
C TYR A 80 -4.92 20.41 -13.98
N GLU A 81 -5.47 20.86 -15.11
CA GLU A 81 -6.78 21.51 -15.20
C GLU A 81 -7.95 20.63 -14.75
N SER A 82 -7.77 19.31 -14.78
CA SER A 82 -8.80 18.38 -14.26
C SER A 82 -9.03 18.49 -12.75
N GLY A 83 -8.09 19.07 -11.99
CA GLY A 83 -8.14 19.11 -10.53
C GLY A 83 -7.95 17.76 -9.85
N CYS A 84 -7.60 16.69 -10.61
CA CYS A 84 -7.47 15.33 -10.10
C CYS A 84 -6.02 14.88 -9.85
N TYR A 85 -5.05 15.75 -10.07
CA TYR A 85 -3.65 15.42 -9.82
C TYR A 85 -3.24 15.74 -8.39
N VAL A 86 -2.62 14.77 -7.73
CA VAL A 86 -2.12 14.91 -6.36
C VAL A 86 -0.68 14.43 -6.25
N LYS A 87 0.06 15.02 -5.32
CA LYS A 87 1.41 14.55 -4.96
C LYS A 87 1.30 13.32 -4.09
N PRO A 88 2.02 12.22 -4.39
CA PRO A 88 2.15 11.10 -3.46
C PRO A 88 2.69 11.53 -2.10
N ALA A 89 2.11 10.99 -1.03
CA ALA A 89 2.45 11.32 0.35
C ALA A 89 2.95 10.10 1.11
N ILE A 90 3.81 10.33 2.09
CA ILE A 90 4.25 9.34 3.08
C ILE A 90 3.93 9.86 4.47
N ALA A 91 3.33 9.02 5.31
CA ALA A 91 3.08 9.31 6.71
C ALA A 91 3.59 8.19 7.62
N GLU A 92 4.18 8.54 8.76
CA GLU A 92 4.34 7.62 9.89
C GLU A 92 3.00 7.46 10.59
N ALA A 93 2.60 6.22 10.86
CA ALA A 93 1.32 5.90 11.44
C ALA A 93 1.39 4.61 12.29
N GLU A 94 0.40 4.41 13.13
CA GLU A 94 0.17 3.14 13.81
C GLU A 94 -0.94 2.35 13.10
N ASN A 95 -0.86 1.03 13.16
CA ASN A 95 -1.88 0.17 12.53
C ASN A 95 -3.27 0.37 13.13
N SER A 96 -3.35 0.81 14.38
CA SER A 96 -4.59 1.09 15.11
C SER A 96 -5.33 2.35 14.67
N PHE A 97 -4.70 3.23 13.89
CA PHE A 97 -5.36 4.45 13.39
C PHE A 97 -6.52 4.09 12.48
N GLU A 98 -7.66 4.73 12.69
CA GLU A 98 -8.88 4.49 11.90
C GLU A 98 -8.62 4.69 10.40
N ILE A 99 -7.87 5.74 10.05
CA ILE A 99 -7.55 6.02 8.63
C ILE A 99 -6.65 4.95 8.01
N VAL A 100 -5.80 4.29 8.79
CA VAL A 100 -4.95 3.19 8.31
C VAL A 100 -5.77 1.92 8.05
N GLN A 101 -6.85 1.73 8.82
CA GLN A 101 -7.82 0.63 8.65
C GLN A 101 -8.78 0.85 7.47
N HIS A 102 -8.89 2.09 6.98
CA HIS A 102 -9.78 2.45 5.88
C HIS A 102 -9.02 2.48 4.54
N GLU A 103 -9.65 1.95 3.49
CA GLU A 103 -9.08 2.04 2.15
C GLU A 103 -9.23 3.45 1.59
N THR A 104 -8.11 4.19 1.49
CA THR A 104 -8.03 5.42 0.72
C THR A 104 -7.44 5.10 -0.65
N PHE A 105 -8.26 5.14 -1.69
CA PHE A 105 -7.82 4.80 -3.05
C PHE A 105 -7.04 5.96 -3.70
N ALA A 106 -5.91 6.32 -3.08
CA ALA A 106 -5.06 7.45 -3.43
C ALA A 106 -3.59 7.18 -3.03
N PRO A 107 -2.61 7.93 -3.55
CA PRO A 107 -1.20 7.66 -3.31
C PRO A 107 -0.73 8.14 -1.92
N VAL A 108 -1.22 7.49 -0.88
CA VAL A 108 -0.78 7.66 0.51
C VAL A 108 -0.13 6.36 0.98
N LEU A 109 1.11 6.44 1.45
CA LEU A 109 1.85 5.31 2.03
C LEU A 109 2.02 5.53 3.53
N TYR A 110 1.54 4.58 4.32
CA TYR A 110 1.73 4.56 5.78
C TYR A 110 2.95 3.71 6.14
N LEU A 111 3.92 4.31 6.85
CA LEU A 111 5.05 3.59 7.44
C LEU A 111 4.71 3.21 8.88
N ILE A 112 4.74 1.92 9.15
CA ILE A 112 4.45 1.34 10.46
C ILE A 112 5.70 0.65 10.97
N LYS A 113 6.20 1.07 12.13
CA LYS A 113 7.36 0.45 12.76
C LYS A 113 6.92 -0.74 13.59
N TYR A 114 7.69 -1.82 13.54
CA TYR A 114 7.52 -2.94 14.46
C TYR A 114 8.87 -3.38 15.05
N SER A 115 8.81 -4.14 16.13
CA SER A 115 9.95 -4.77 16.80
C SER A 115 9.70 -6.26 17.02
N GLY A 116 10.76 -7.00 17.32
CA GLY A 116 10.68 -8.43 17.60
C GLY A 116 10.73 -9.29 16.33
N GLU A 117 10.06 -10.43 16.34
CA GLU A 117 10.14 -11.44 15.30
C GLU A 117 9.13 -11.18 14.16
N VAL A 118 9.24 -11.94 13.06
CA VAL A 118 8.37 -11.83 11.89
C VAL A 118 6.88 -12.04 12.23
N GLU A 119 6.57 -12.79 13.28
CA GLU A 119 5.22 -12.99 13.77
C GLU A 119 4.53 -11.69 14.15
N ASN A 120 5.26 -10.73 14.73
CA ASN A 120 4.71 -9.42 15.07
C ASN A 120 4.34 -8.61 13.81
N ALA A 121 5.18 -8.73 12.77
CA ALA A 121 4.86 -8.11 11.47
C ALA A 121 3.63 -8.75 10.81
N ILE A 122 3.51 -10.09 10.89
CA ILE A 122 2.35 -10.83 10.36
C ILE A 122 1.08 -10.44 11.11
N GLU A 123 1.14 -10.31 12.44
CA GLU A 123 -0.01 -9.87 13.25
C GLU A 123 -0.48 -8.47 12.85
N ILE A 124 0.44 -7.52 12.71
CA ILE A 124 0.12 -6.16 12.22
C ILE A 124 -0.44 -6.20 10.79
N GLN A 125 0.16 -7.00 9.92
CA GLN A 125 -0.27 -7.18 8.53
C GLN A 125 -1.71 -7.72 8.46
N ASN A 126 -2.03 -8.73 9.26
CA ASN A 126 -3.35 -9.36 9.30
C ASN A 126 -4.39 -8.54 10.08
N GLY A 127 -3.95 -7.57 10.89
CA GLY A 127 -4.79 -6.73 11.74
C GLY A 127 -5.56 -5.63 10.99
N VAL A 128 -6.15 -5.94 9.83
CA VAL A 128 -7.06 -5.10 9.05
C VAL A 128 -8.17 -5.94 8.46
N ALA A 129 -9.29 -5.31 8.08
CA ALA A 129 -10.44 -5.99 7.49
C ALA A 129 -10.18 -6.47 6.05
N GLN A 130 -9.26 -5.84 5.32
CA GLN A 130 -8.92 -6.19 3.95
C GLN A 130 -7.90 -7.34 3.91
N GLY A 131 -7.98 -8.16 2.87
CA GLY A 131 -7.08 -9.31 2.68
C GLY A 131 -6.83 -9.64 1.21
N LEU A 132 -6.58 -8.63 0.37
CA LEU A 132 -6.38 -8.85 -1.06
C LEU A 132 -4.94 -9.27 -1.37
N SER A 133 -3.95 -8.44 -1.03
CA SER A 133 -2.56 -8.65 -1.42
C SER A 133 -1.57 -8.20 -0.36
N SER A 134 -0.55 -9.01 -0.17
CA SER A 134 0.55 -8.78 0.75
C SER A 134 1.89 -9.19 0.14
N ALA A 135 2.97 -8.69 0.71
CA ALA A 135 4.32 -9.09 0.34
C ALA A 135 5.28 -9.01 1.53
N ILE A 136 6.22 -9.92 1.60
CA ILE A 136 7.37 -9.86 2.52
C ILE A 136 8.66 -9.67 1.73
N MET A 137 9.55 -8.82 2.23
CA MET A 137 10.89 -8.63 1.72
C MET A 137 11.87 -9.19 2.76
N THR A 138 12.44 -10.36 2.50
CA THR A 138 13.35 -11.03 3.42
C THR A 138 14.35 -11.92 2.69
N ASN A 139 15.54 -12.08 3.27
CA ASN A 139 16.53 -13.08 2.84
C ASN A 139 16.53 -14.32 3.76
N ASN A 140 15.65 -14.35 4.76
CA ASN A 140 15.51 -15.47 5.69
C ASN A 140 14.43 -16.43 5.18
N LEU A 141 14.85 -17.62 4.74
CA LEU A 141 13.93 -18.64 4.23
C LEU A 141 12.84 -19.01 5.26
N ARG A 142 13.16 -19.06 6.54
CA ARG A 142 12.16 -19.40 7.57
C ARG A 142 11.08 -18.34 7.71
N GLU A 143 11.42 -17.07 7.59
CA GLU A 143 10.45 -15.96 7.58
C GLU A 143 9.57 -16.03 6.34
N ALA A 144 10.15 -16.31 5.17
CA ALA A 144 9.41 -16.47 3.93
C ALA A 144 8.39 -17.62 4.03
N GLU A 145 8.84 -18.81 4.46
CA GLU A 145 7.97 -19.97 4.67
C GLU A 145 6.89 -19.71 5.74
N ARG A 146 7.25 -19.02 6.81
CA ARG A 146 6.31 -18.63 7.86
C ARG A 146 5.22 -17.70 7.32
N PHE A 147 5.61 -16.70 6.53
CA PHE A 147 4.68 -15.75 5.90
C PHE A 147 3.72 -16.43 4.92
N LEU A 148 4.19 -17.43 4.17
CA LEU A 148 3.39 -18.19 3.20
C LEU A 148 2.57 -19.32 3.82
N SER A 149 2.77 -19.64 5.10
CA SER A 149 2.06 -20.73 5.77
C SER A 149 0.59 -20.39 6.03
N ALA A 150 -0.22 -21.41 6.37
CA ALA A 150 -1.64 -21.25 6.71
C ALA A 150 -1.89 -20.32 7.92
N THR A 151 -0.87 -20.06 8.74
CA THR A 151 -0.90 -19.13 9.87
C THR A 151 -0.07 -17.87 9.62
N GLY A 152 0.32 -17.65 8.37
CA GLY A 152 1.07 -16.48 7.92
C GLY A 152 0.14 -15.37 7.45
N SER A 153 0.41 -14.83 6.25
CA SER A 153 -0.45 -13.81 5.65
C SER A 153 -1.86 -14.34 5.39
N ASP A 154 -2.87 -13.58 5.77
CA ASP A 154 -4.27 -13.86 5.55
C ASP A 154 -4.83 -13.23 4.27
N CYS A 155 -3.96 -12.85 3.34
CA CYS A 155 -4.34 -12.29 2.04
C CYS A 155 -4.47 -13.38 0.97
N GLY A 156 -5.31 -13.12 -0.03
CA GLY A 156 -5.45 -13.98 -1.20
C GLY A 156 -4.19 -14.05 -2.05
N ILE A 157 -3.35 -12.99 -2.03
CA ILE A 157 -2.04 -12.95 -2.66
C ILE A 157 -0.99 -12.70 -1.58
N ALA A 158 -0.03 -13.62 -1.46
CA ALA A 158 1.11 -13.51 -0.55
C ALA A 158 2.41 -13.68 -1.36
N ASN A 159 3.17 -12.62 -1.52
CA ASN A 159 4.38 -12.57 -2.32
C ASN A 159 5.64 -12.56 -1.45
N VAL A 160 6.74 -13.10 -1.97
CA VAL A 160 8.07 -13.03 -1.35
C VAL A 160 9.03 -12.34 -2.31
N ASN A 161 9.66 -11.26 -1.86
CA ASN A 161 10.65 -10.46 -2.59
C ASN A 161 10.17 -9.88 -3.94
N ILE A 162 8.85 -9.78 -4.10
CA ILE A 162 8.20 -9.00 -5.15
C ILE A 162 7.09 -8.15 -4.52
N GLY A 163 6.70 -7.05 -5.19
CA GLY A 163 5.70 -6.13 -4.65
C GLY A 163 4.30 -6.73 -4.58
N THR A 164 3.40 -6.06 -3.86
CA THR A 164 2.00 -6.46 -3.68
C THR A 164 1.19 -6.53 -4.99
N SER A 165 1.65 -5.87 -6.05
CA SER A 165 1.06 -5.91 -7.39
C SER A 165 1.60 -7.05 -8.27
N GLY A 166 2.50 -7.88 -7.75
CA GLY A 166 3.03 -9.06 -8.43
C GLY A 166 2.00 -10.18 -8.49
N ALA A 167 1.06 -10.08 -9.42
CA ALA A 167 0.08 -11.11 -9.71
C ALA A 167 0.30 -11.66 -11.12
N GLU A 168 0.23 -12.98 -11.27
CA GLU A 168 0.42 -13.69 -12.51
C GLU A 168 -0.88 -14.40 -12.90
N ILE A 169 -1.25 -14.37 -14.18
CA ILE A 169 -2.56 -14.85 -14.66
C ILE A 169 -2.76 -16.37 -14.47
N GLY A 170 -1.69 -17.15 -14.40
CA GLY A 170 -1.74 -18.58 -14.08
C GLY A 170 -2.05 -18.86 -12.62
N GLY A 171 -1.85 -17.89 -11.73
CA GLY A 171 -2.24 -17.93 -10.34
C GLY A 171 -3.67 -17.44 -10.12
N ALA A 172 -4.31 -17.93 -9.07
CA ALA A 172 -5.66 -17.50 -8.71
C ALA A 172 -5.62 -16.08 -8.11
N PHE A 173 -6.27 -15.11 -8.76
CA PHE A 173 -6.41 -13.76 -8.25
C PHE A 173 -7.70 -13.60 -7.44
N GLY A 174 -7.61 -13.08 -6.24
CA GLY A 174 -8.74 -12.79 -5.39
C GLY A 174 -8.31 -12.48 -3.97
N GLY A 175 -9.24 -11.97 -3.18
CA GLY A 175 -9.01 -11.56 -1.80
C GLY A 175 -9.68 -12.48 -0.78
N GLU A 176 -9.29 -12.29 0.45
CA GLU A 176 -9.89 -12.86 1.64
C GLU A 176 -10.57 -11.76 2.47
N LYS A 177 -11.26 -12.14 3.53
CA LYS A 177 -11.97 -11.22 4.43
C LYS A 177 -12.93 -10.31 3.65
N GLU A 178 -12.94 -9.00 3.92
CA GLU A 178 -13.82 -8.06 3.22
C GLU A 178 -13.47 -7.84 1.74
N THR A 179 -12.30 -8.28 1.29
CA THR A 179 -11.88 -8.12 -0.11
C THR A 179 -12.28 -9.28 -1.01
N GLY A 180 -13.06 -10.23 -0.53
CA GLY A 180 -13.59 -11.23 -1.42
C GLY A 180 -13.89 -12.57 -0.77
N GLY A 181 -13.99 -13.59 -1.57
CA GLY A 181 -14.33 -14.97 -1.21
C GLY A 181 -14.31 -15.86 -2.43
N GLY A 182 -13.96 -15.34 -3.59
CA GLY A 182 -13.78 -16.05 -4.84
C GLY A 182 -12.39 -15.85 -5.42
N ARG A 183 -12.14 -16.46 -6.58
CA ARG A 183 -10.90 -16.29 -7.33
C ARG A 183 -11.21 -16.00 -8.78
N GLU A 184 -10.61 -14.96 -9.30
CA GLU A 184 -10.58 -14.64 -10.72
C GLU A 184 -9.33 -15.27 -11.34
N SER A 185 -9.46 -15.95 -12.46
CA SER A 185 -8.37 -16.67 -13.13
C SER A 185 -7.72 -17.78 -12.28
N GLY A 186 -6.74 -18.47 -12.85
CA GLY A 186 -6.05 -19.56 -12.17
C GLY A 186 -6.82 -20.87 -12.09
N SER A 187 -6.27 -21.84 -11.37
CA SER A 187 -6.74 -23.23 -11.33
C SER A 187 -8.15 -23.42 -10.78
N ASP A 188 -8.61 -22.53 -9.92
CA ASP A 188 -9.88 -22.66 -9.20
C ASP A 188 -11.00 -21.75 -9.71
N ALA A 189 -10.71 -20.89 -10.71
CA ALA A 189 -11.69 -19.96 -11.27
C ALA A 189 -12.97 -20.64 -11.81
N TRP A 190 -12.87 -21.87 -12.26
CA TRP A 190 -14.01 -22.64 -12.76
C TRP A 190 -14.94 -23.18 -11.67
N LYS A 191 -14.55 -23.11 -10.39
CA LYS A 191 -15.34 -23.57 -9.25
C LYS A 191 -16.27 -22.51 -8.67
N ILE A 192 -16.17 -21.27 -9.16
CA ILE A 192 -16.89 -20.10 -8.63
C ILE A 192 -18.16 -19.85 -9.41
#